data_42e31338467201f66e1391fc0dcc2e5e
#
_entry.id   42e31338467201f66e1391fc0dcc2e5e
#
_cell.length_a   1.000
_cell.length_b   1.000
_cell.length_c   1.000
_cell.angle_alpha   90.00
_cell.angle_beta   90.00
_cell.angle_gamma   90.00
#
_symmetry.space_group_name_H-M   'P 1'
#
loop_
_entity.id
_entity.type
_entity.pdbx_description
1 polymer ?
#
loop_
_entity_poly.entity_id
_entity_poly.type
_entity_poly.pdbx_seq_one_letter_code
_entity_poly.pdbx_strand_id
1 'polypeptide(L)'
;MNRLFLFFALASVAILTQKIFGADQNENEAQIRNVVQTQQQEAWNRHDAKAYSDLFTQDADLINVVGWWWKGRPQIEQKLTDAYTFVFRESTLNINEVEVKFLTPEIAVAHVRWSMGGARTPKGVPEPRQGVQTLVLQKHTGKWLIAAFQNTNAIPEMPFPKGPPTAPSAPSATP
;
A
#
# COMPACT_ATOMS: atom_id res chain seq x y z
N MET A 1 20.51 36.90 39.23
CA MET A 1 20.53 37.02 37.75
C MET A 1 20.69 35.71 36.97
N ASN A 2 20.78 34.52 37.60
CA ASN A 2 21.12 33.26 36.89
C ASN A 2 19.93 32.34 36.48
N ARG A 3 18.69 32.66 36.85
CA ARG A 3 17.54 31.80 36.49
C ARG A 3 16.93 32.09 35.13
N LEU A 4 17.08 33.28 34.59
CA LEU A 4 16.52 33.69 33.32
C LEU A 4 17.28 33.07 32.10
N PHE A 5 18.60 32.93 32.21
CA PHE A 5 19.43 32.31 31.16
C PHE A 5 19.18 30.79 30.99
N LEU A 6 18.77 30.09 32.02
CA LEU A 6 18.51 28.63 31.96
C LEU A 6 17.24 28.32 31.17
N PHE A 7 16.20 29.17 31.26
CA PHE A 7 14.95 29.02 30.52
C PHE A 7 15.12 29.26 29.01
N PHE A 8 15.96 30.19 28.61
CA PHE A 8 16.24 30.48 27.19
C PHE A 8 17.05 29.34 26.53
N ALA A 9 18.00 28.74 27.23
CA ALA A 9 18.79 27.62 26.72
C ALA A 9 17.94 26.36 26.52
N LEU A 10 17.03 26.02 27.44
CA LEU A 10 16.13 24.87 27.35
C LEU A 10 15.10 25.03 26.22
N ALA A 11 14.56 26.23 26.02
CA ALA A 11 13.63 26.51 24.93
C ALA A 11 14.31 26.40 23.54
N SER A 12 15.55 26.87 23.42
CA SER A 12 16.31 26.78 22.17
C SER A 12 16.66 25.36 21.77
N VAL A 13 17.01 24.51 22.75
CA VAL A 13 17.28 23.08 22.51
C VAL A 13 16.01 22.35 22.08
N ALA A 14 14.85 22.62 22.69
CA ALA A 14 13.57 21.99 22.33
C ALA A 14 13.13 22.36 20.89
N ILE A 15 13.31 23.60 20.47
CA ILE A 15 12.98 24.06 19.12
C ILE A 15 13.93 23.44 18.08
N LEU A 16 15.20 23.27 18.42
CA LEU A 16 16.18 22.65 17.52
C LEU A 16 15.91 21.16 17.33
N THR A 17 15.57 20.43 18.38
CA THR A 17 15.20 19.01 18.32
C THR A 17 13.93 18.78 17.52
N GLN A 18 12.91 19.62 17.64
CA GLN A 18 11.68 19.52 16.85
C GLN A 18 11.92 19.76 15.36
N LYS A 19 12.80 20.71 15.00
CA LYS A 19 13.16 20.97 13.59
C LYS A 19 13.93 19.79 12.98
N ILE A 20 14.86 19.18 13.71
CA ILE A 20 15.63 18.03 13.25
C ILE A 20 14.70 16.82 13.08
N PHE A 21 13.82 16.56 14.03
CA PHE A 21 12.86 15.45 13.96
C PHE A 21 11.87 15.62 12.81
N GLY A 22 11.37 16.85 12.58
CA GLY A 22 10.47 17.14 11.45
C GLY A 22 11.15 17.01 10.08
N ALA A 23 12.41 17.42 9.96
CA ALA A 23 13.18 17.29 8.71
C ALA A 23 13.45 15.81 8.38
N ASP A 24 13.81 14.99 9.36
CA ASP A 24 14.04 13.56 9.20
C ASP A 24 12.74 12.81 8.83
N GLN A 25 11.61 13.21 9.39
CA GLN A 25 10.31 12.63 9.06
C GLN A 25 9.89 12.97 7.61
N ASN A 26 10.11 14.19 7.14
CA ASN A 26 9.83 14.58 5.76
C ASN A 26 10.71 13.83 4.75
N GLU A 27 11.97 13.61 5.06
CA GLU A 27 12.88 12.82 4.24
C GLU A 27 12.43 11.35 4.18
N ASN A 28 12.08 10.76 5.32
CA ASN A 28 11.56 9.39 5.38
C ASN A 28 10.25 9.23 4.59
N GLU A 29 9.34 10.21 4.66
CA GLU A 29 8.12 10.19 3.87
C GLU A 29 8.42 10.26 2.37
N ALA A 30 9.33 11.11 1.94
CA ALA A 30 9.75 11.21 0.54
C ALA A 30 10.36 9.88 0.03
N GLN A 31 11.17 9.21 0.85
CA GLN A 31 11.72 7.90 0.53
C GLN A 31 10.62 6.83 0.39
N ILE A 32 9.65 6.79 1.31
CA ILE A 32 8.51 5.87 1.24
C ILE A 32 7.70 6.13 -0.03
N ARG A 33 7.36 7.39 -0.34
CA ARG A 33 6.63 7.76 -1.56
C ARG A 33 7.39 7.33 -2.80
N ASN A 34 8.72 7.48 -2.82
CA ASN A 34 9.54 7.00 -3.92
C ASN A 34 9.42 5.48 -4.12
N VAL A 35 9.42 4.69 -3.03
CA VAL A 35 9.24 3.22 -3.10
C VAL A 35 7.87 2.86 -3.64
N VAL A 36 6.79 3.39 -3.03
CA VAL A 36 5.41 2.93 -3.30
C VAL A 36 4.75 3.62 -4.51
N GLN A 37 5.25 4.75 -4.95
CA GLN A 37 4.74 5.47 -6.11
C GLN A 37 5.64 5.29 -7.32
N THR A 38 6.89 5.73 -7.23
CA THR A 38 7.79 5.76 -8.40
C THR A 38 8.31 4.38 -8.74
N GLN A 39 9.03 3.73 -7.81
CA GLN A 39 9.70 2.46 -8.09
C GLN A 39 8.71 1.32 -8.35
N GLN A 40 7.62 1.25 -7.56
CA GLN A 40 6.58 0.23 -7.75
C GLN A 40 5.92 0.37 -9.12
N GLN A 41 5.50 1.58 -9.51
CA GLN A 41 4.87 1.84 -10.80
C GLN A 41 5.82 1.57 -11.97
N GLU A 42 7.06 2.02 -11.88
CA GLU A 42 8.06 1.81 -12.92
C GLU A 42 8.40 0.34 -13.11
N ALA A 43 8.65 -0.42 -12.00
CA ALA A 43 8.93 -1.84 -12.08
C ALA A 43 7.76 -2.62 -12.69
N TRP A 44 6.51 -2.30 -12.28
CA TRP A 44 5.32 -2.88 -12.87
C TRP A 44 5.23 -2.60 -14.37
N ASN A 45 5.36 -1.35 -14.79
CA ASN A 45 5.17 -0.93 -16.18
C ASN A 45 6.29 -1.43 -17.12
N ARG A 46 7.44 -1.81 -16.58
CA ARG A 46 8.47 -2.55 -17.30
C ARG A 46 8.29 -4.07 -17.25
N HIS A 47 7.28 -4.57 -16.53
CA HIS A 47 7.07 -5.99 -16.24
C HIS A 47 8.33 -6.65 -15.63
N ASP A 48 9.05 -5.90 -14.81
CA ASP A 48 10.28 -6.32 -14.15
C ASP A 48 9.96 -6.88 -12.76
N ALA A 49 9.69 -8.19 -12.71
CA ALA A 49 9.35 -8.88 -11.49
C ALA A 49 10.46 -8.82 -10.43
N LYS A 50 11.73 -8.82 -10.88
CA LYS A 50 12.90 -8.71 -10.00
C LYS A 50 12.94 -7.32 -9.34
N ALA A 51 12.87 -6.25 -10.14
CA ALA A 51 12.86 -4.89 -9.61
C ALA A 51 11.66 -4.63 -8.69
N TYR A 52 10.49 -5.20 -9.02
CA TYR A 52 9.31 -5.10 -8.16
C TYR A 52 9.52 -5.84 -6.83
N SER A 53 10.04 -7.08 -6.87
CA SER A 53 10.27 -7.87 -5.66
C SER A 53 11.37 -7.30 -4.76
N ASP A 54 12.36 -6.59 -5.32
CA ASP A 54 13.42 -5.93 -4.55
C ASP A 54 12.92 -4.78 -3.65
N LEU A 55 11.70 -4.31 -3.87
CA LEU A 55 11.05 -3.33 -2.97
C LEU A 55 10.59 -3.95 -1.64
N PHE A 56 10.59 -5.28 -1.52
CA PHE A 56 10.10 -6.02 -0.36
C PHE A 56 11.25 -6.49 0.54
N THR A 57 10.93 -6.71 1.82
CA THR A 57 11.85 -7.43 2.73
C THR A 57 11.98 -8.88 2.28
N GLN A 58 13.02 -9.57 2.74
CA GLN A 58 13.29 -10.95 2.33
C GLN A 58 12.16 -11.92 2.72
N ASP A 59 11.51 -11.67 3.83
CA ASP A 59 10.44 -12.46 4.45
C ASP A 59 9.05 -11.83 4.29
N ALA A 60 8.89 -10.87 3.39
CA ALA A 60 7.65 -10.12 3.21
C ALA A 60 6.45 -10.99 2.86
N ASP A 61 5.27 -10.54 3.25
CA ASP A 61 3.99 -11.10 2.86
C ASP A 61 3.30 -10.22 1.79
N LEU A 62 2.78 -10.83 0.72
CA LEU A 62 1.95 -10.18 -0.26
C LEU A 62 0.63 -10.92 -0.44
N ILE A 63 -0.50 -10.24 -0.19
CA ILE A 63 -1.84 -10.74 -0.50
C ILE A 63 -2.40 -9.93 -1.67
N ASN A 64 -2.71 -10.62 -2.77
CA ASN A 64 -3.21 -9.97 -3.96
C ASN A 64 -4.74 -9.75 -3.94
N VAL A 65 -5.29 -9.12 -4.96
CA VAL A 65 -6.73 -8.75 -5.07
C VAL A 65 -7.71 -9.95 -5.05
N VAL A 66 -7.23 -11.18 -5.27
CA VAL A 66 -8.04 -12.40 -5.24
C VAL A 66 -7.78 -13.24 -3.99
N GLY A 67 -7.00 -12.71 -3.04
CA GLY A 67 -6.73 -13.35 -1.76
C GLY A 67 -5.60 -14.38 -1.76
N TRP A 68 -4.83 -14.49 -2.85
CA TRP A 68 -3.66 -15.36 -2.83
C TRP A 68 -2.55 -14.73 -2.00
N TRP A 69 -2.01 -15.51 -1.10
CA TRP A 69 -0.96 -15.10 -0.18
C TRP A 69 0.39 -15.67 -0.62
N TRP A 70 1.30 -14.78 -1.00
CA TRP A 70 2.67 -15.09 -1.41
C TRP A 70 3.63 -14.73 -0.28
N LYS A 71 4.55 -15.63 0.06
CA LYS A 71 5.45 -15.53 1.20
C LYS A 71 6.90 -15.41 0.77
N GLY A 72 7.53 -14.35 1.21
CA GLY A 72 8.92 -14.03 0.92
C GLY A 72 9.17 -13.50 -0.49
N ARG A 73 10.21 -12.70 -0.62
CA ARG A 73 10.63 -12.08 -1.87
C ARG A 73 10.76 -13.07 -3.04
N PRO A 74 11.38 -14.27 -2.88
CA PRO A 74 11.52 -15.19 -4.00
C PRO A 74 10.20 -15.69 -4.58
N GLN A 75 9.19 -15.94 -3.72
CA GLN A 75 7.87 -16.35 -4.20
C GLN A 75 7.13 -15.19 -4.87
N ILE A 76 7.26 -13.96 -4.34
CA ILE A 76 6.69 -12.75 -4.94
C ILE A 76 7.25 -12.57 -6.36
N GLU A 77 8.57 -12.65 -6.53
CA GLU A 77 9.24 -12.55 -7.83
C GLU A 77 8.75 -13.61 -8.82
N GLN A 78 8.74 -14.87 -8.41
CA GLN A 78 8.30 -15.98 -9.26
C GLN A 78 6.85 -15.79 -9.73
N LYS A 79 5.95 -15.45 -8.80
CA LYS A 79 4.53 -15.27 -9.11
C LYS A 79 4.25 -14.07 -10.01
N LEU A 80 5.00 -12.99 -9.87
CA LEU A 80 4.92 -11.84 -10.77
C LEU A 80 5.50 -12.19 -12.15
N THR A 81 6.62 -12.91 -12.22
CA THR A 81 7.17 -13.38 -13.48
C THR A 81 6.12 -14.18 -14.26
N ASP A 82 5.45 -15.14 -13.61
CA ASP A 82 4.39 -15.93 -14.23
C ASP A 82 3.21 -15.04 -14.68
N ALA A 83 2.79 -14.08 -13.84
CA ALA A 83 1.66 -13.20 -14.13
C ALA A 83 1.93 -12.24 -15.30
N TYR A 84 3.17 -11.74 -15.44
CA TYR A 84 3.57 -10.86 -16.54
C TYR A 84 3.63 -11.59 -17.90
N THR A 85 3.75 -12.91 -17.91
CA THR A 85 3.70 -13.68 -19.17
C THR A 85 2.30 -13.78 -19.76
N PHE A 86 1.24 -13.64 -18.96
CA PHE A 86 -0.14 -13.86 -19.37
C PHE A 86 -1.13 -12.78 -18.92
N VAL A 87 -1.43 -12.70 -17.61
CA VAL A 87 -2.51 -11.85 -17.08
C VAL A 87 -2.19 -10.37 -17.21
N PHE A 88 -0.96 -9.99 -16.93
CA PHE A 88 -0.50 -8.60 -16.88
C PHE A 88 0.43 -8.20 -18.01
N ARG A 89 0.54 -9.02 -19.06
CA ARG A 89 1.47 -8.80 -20.17
C ARG A 89 1.35 -7.44 -20.85
N GLU A 90 0.15 -6.88 -20.89
CA GLU A 90 -0.15 -5.60 -21.54
C GLU A 90 -0.63 -4.56 -20.52
N SER A 91 -0.51 -4.87 -19.22
CA SER A 91 -1.05 -4.00 -18.18
C SER A 91 -0.17 -2.79 -17.91
N THR A 92 -0.83 -1.68 -17.59
CA THR A 92 -0.19 -0.45 -17.12
C THR A 92 -0.77 -0.06 -15.77
N LEU A 93 0.08 0.11 -14.76
CA LEU A 93 -0.26 0.55 -13.42
C LEU A 93 -0.04 2.07 -13.31
N ASN A 94 -1.02 2.76 -12.73
CA ASN A 94 -0.90 4.14 -12.31
C ASN A 94 -1.16 4.23 -10.80
N ILE A 95 -0.26 4.86 -10.07
CA ILE A 95 -0.44 5.20 -8.67
C ILE A 95 -1.03 6.60 -8.59
N ASN A 96 -2.26 6.69 -8.11
CA ASN A 96 -3.06 7.92 -8.15
C ASN A 96 -2.91 8.76 -6.90
N GLU A 97 -2.76 8.10 -5.74
CA GLU A 97 -2.69 8.75 -4.43
C GLU A 97 -1.89 7.90 -3.45
N VAL A 98 -1.13 8.54 -2.58
CA VAL A 98 -0.36 7.88 -1.51
C VAL A 98 -0.57 8.66 -0.21
N GLU A 99 -1.02 7.99 0.82
CA GLU A 99 -1.06 8.50 2.19
C GLU A 99 -0.09 7.69 3.06
N VAL A 100 0.76 8.37 3.82
CA VAL A 100 1.76 7.75 4.69
C VAL A 100 1.47 8.09 6.14
N LYS A 101 1.48 7.08 7.02
CA LYS A 101 1.36 7.22 8.46
C LYS A 101 2.51 6.50 9.17
N PHE A 102 3.34 7.24 9.87
CA PHE A 102 4.38 6.65 10.72
C PHE A 102 3.77 6.07 12.00
N LEU A 103 4.10 4.83 12.31
CA LEU A 103 3.77 4.17 13.57
C LEU A 103 4.93 4.30 14.56
N THR A 104 6.16 4.24 14.05
CA THR A 104 7.42 4.51 14.75
C THR A 104 8.38 5.20 13.78
N PRO A 105 9.56 5.65 14.21
CA PRO A 105 10.58 6.18 13.30
C PRO A 105 11.04 5.20 12.21
N GLU A 106 10.81 3.89 12.40
CA GLU A 106 11.28 2.82 11.53
C GLU A 106 10.14 1.98 10.91
N ILE A 107 8.88 2.27 11.26
CA ILE A 107 7.71 1.55 10.74
C ILE A 107 6.66 2.56 10.27
N ALA A 108 6.19 2.37 9.05
CA ALA A 108 5.12 3.19 8.47
C ALA A 108 4.06 2.30 7.81
N VAL A 109 2.85 2.84 7.71
CA VAL A 109 1.77 2.31 6.89
C VAL A 109 1.55 3.27 5.73
N ALA A 110 1.47 2.74 4.51
CA ALA A 110 1.05 3.50 3.33
C ALA A 110 -0.27 2.96 2.79
N HIS A 111 -1.22 3.85 2.51
CA HIS A 111 -2.40 3.55 1.71
C HIS A 111 -2.20 4.13 0.32
N VAL A 112 -2.39 3.30 -0.69
CA VAL A 112 -2.09 3.64 -2.08
C VAL A 112 -3.31 3.38 -2.94
N ARG A 113 -3.88 4.43 -3.56
CA ARG A 113 -4.90 4.28 -4.58
C ARG A 113 -4.23 4.08 -5.94
N TRP A 114 -4.74 3.11 -6.67
CA TRP A 114 -4.19 2.77 -7.98
C TRP A 114 -5.30 2.56 -9.02
N SER A 115 -4.91 2.69 -10.27
CA SER A 115 -5.70 2.26 -11.44
C SER A 115 -4.82 1.46 -12.39
N MET A 116 -5.43 0.52 -13.13
CA MET A 116 -4.73 -0.38 -14.04
C MET A 116 -5.58 -0.65 -15.26
N GLY A 117 -5.00 -0.48 -16.45
CA GLY A 117 -5.58 -0.91 -17.71
C GLY A 117 -4.79 -2.04 -18.35
N GLY A 118 -5.39 -2.70 -19.35
CA GLY A 118 -4.73 -3.72 -20.17
C GLY A 118 -4.50 -5.09 -19.49
N ALA A 119 -5.00 -5.30 -18.28
CA ALA A 119 -4.96 -6.62 -17.67
C ALA A 119 -6.00 -7.56 -18.28
N ARG A 120 -5.64 -8.83 -18.50
CA ARG A 120 -6.60 -9.86 -18.92
C ARG A 120 -7.43 -10.32 -17.74
N THR A 121 -8.56 -9.67 -17.52
CA THR A 121 -9.46 -9.96 -16.40
C THR A 121 -10.68 -10.78 -16.85
N PRO A 122 -11.32 -11.55 -15.92
CA PRO A 122 -12.59 -12.20 -16.20
C PRO A 122 -13.67 -11.20 -16.61
N LYS A 123 -14.68 -11.66 -17.37
CA LYS A 123 -15.86 -10.84 -17.73
C LYS A 123 -16.51 -10.28 -16.46
N GLY A 124 -16.88 -9.00 -16.50
CA GLY A 124 -17.56 -8.31 -15.41
C GLY A 124 -16.64 -7.57 -14.43
N VAL A 125 -15.32 -7.68 -14.60
CA VAL A 125 -14.39 -6.81 -13.90
C VAL A 125 -14.31 -5.47 -14.64
N PRO A 126 -14.57 -4.32 -13.96
CA PRO A 126 -14.50 -2.99 -14.61
C PRO A 126 -13.11 -2.71 -15.19
N GLU A 127 -13.06 -2.03 -16.31
CA GLU A 127 -11.83 -1.49 -16.90
C GLU A 127 -11.95 0.04 -17.03
N PRO A 128 -10.96 0.84 -16.64
CA PRO A 128 -9.73 0.37 -15.93
C PRO A 128 -10.06 -0.15 -14.52
N ARG A 129 -9.32 -1.16 -14.09
CA ARG A 129 -9.40 -1.64 -12.71
C ARG A 129 -8.89 -0.57 -11.77
N GLN A 130 -9.50 -0.47 -10.61
CA GLN A 130 -9.08 0.43 -9.54
C GLN A 130 -9.01 -0.32 -8.21
N GLY A 131 -8.20 0.18 -7.30
CA GLY A 131 -8.10 -0.45 -6.00
C GLY A 131 -7.33 0.38 -4.98
N VAL A 132 -7.18 -0.24 -3.81
CA VAL A 132 -6.41 0.30 -2.70
C VAL A 132 -5.44 -0.77 -2.22
N GLN A 133 -4.19 -0.38 -2.06
CA GLN A 133 -3.17 -1.17 -1.38
C GLN A 133 -2.99 -0.62 0.03
N THR A 134 -2.78 -1.53 0.98
CA THR A 134 -2.27 -1.22 2.32
C THR A 134 -0.92 -1.87 2.48
N LEU A 135 0.10 -1.06 2.70
CA LEU A 135 1.48 -1.52 2.84
C LEU A 135 2.01 -1.19 4.23
N VAL A 136 2.68 -2.14 4.84
CA VAL A 136 3.53 -1.90 6.00
C VAL A 136 4.96 -1.83 5.51
N LEU A 137 5.62 -0.70 5.76
CA LEU A 137 7.02 -0.50 5.41
C LEU A 137 7.89 -0.47 6.66
N GLN A 138 9.07 -1.04 6.53
CA GLN A 138 10.09 -1.08 7.57
C GLN A 138 11.40 -0.48 7.06
N LYS A 139 12.05 0.34 7.90
CA LYS A 139 13.36 0.91 7.60
C LYS A 139 14.45 -0.11 7.92
N HIS A 140 15.19 -0.55 6.91
CA HIS A 140 16.27 -1.52 7.01
C HIS A 140 17.58 -0.89 6.54
N THR A 141 18.58 -0.74 7.40
CA THR A 141 19.87 -0.13 7.05
C THR A 141 19.74 1.18 6.27
N GLY A 142 18.83 2.05 6.70
CA GLY A 142 18.57 3.35 6.09
C GLY A 142 17.65 3.34 4.86
N LYS A 143 17.16 2.18 4.40
CA LYS A 143 16.23 2.05 3.27
C LYS A 143 14.86 1.57 3.74
N TRP A 144 13.80 2.11 3.13
CA TRP A 144 12.44 1.63 3.37
C TRP A 144 12.11 0.48 2.43
N LEU A 145 11.64 -0.64 3.01
CA LEU A 145 11.20 -1.84 2.29
C LEU A 145 9.80 -2.23 2.74
N ILE A 146 9.03 -2.84 1.84
CA ILE A 146 7.68 -3.34 2.11
C ILE A 146 7.80 -4.68 2.86
N ALA A 147 7.31 -4.73 4.10
CA ALA A 147 7.27 -5.94 4.92
C ALA A 147 5.95 -6.70 4.77
N ALA A 148 4.84 -5.99 4.56
CA ALA A 148 3.54 -6.60 4.27
C ALA A 148 2.77 -5.75 3.25
N PHE A 149 2.01 -6.44 2.40
CA PHE A 149 1.25 -5.84 1.31
C PHE A 149 -0.11 -6.53 1.20
N GLN A 150 -1.18 -5.75 1.24
CA GLN A 150 -2.54 -6.19 0.98
C GLN A 150 -3.13 -5.37 -0.16
N ASN A 151 -3.68 -6.03 -1.18
CA ASN A 151 -4.34 -5.35 -2.30
C ASN A 151 -5.83 -5.71 -2.38
N THR A 152 -6.66 -4.72 -2.68
CA THR A 152 -8.10 -4.88 -2.79
C THR A 152 -8.61 -4.12 -4.02
N ASN A 153 -9.46 -4.75 -4.84
CA ASN A 153 -10.16 -4.04 -5.90
C ASN A 153 -11.19 -3.10 -5.28
N ALA A 154 -11.26 -1.86 -5.77
CA ALA A 154 -12.37 -0.97 -5.49
C ALA A 154 -13.60 -1.48 -6.26
N ILE A 155 -14.68 -1.74 -5.54
CA ILE A 155 -15.99 -2.01 -6.12
C ILE A 155 -16.80 -0.71 -6.01
N PRO A 156 -17.53 -0.30 -7.05
CA PRO A 156 -18.47 0.84 -6.93
C PRO A 156 -19.35 0.66 -5.69
N GLU A 157 -19.55 1.74 -4.95
CA GLU A 157 -20.38 1.70 -3.73
C GLU A 157 -21.72 1.05 -4.03
N MET A 158 -21.94 -0.14 -3.50
CA MET A 158 -23.26 -0.73 -3.40
C MET A 158 -23.89 -0.20 -2.12
N PRO A 159 -25.09 0.36 -2.15
CA PRO A 159 -25.76 0.74 -0.92
C PRO A 159 -25.91 -0.51 -0.04
N PHE A 160 -25.45 -0.44 1.20
CA PHE A 160 -25.69 -1.51 2.16
C PHE A 160 -27.20 -1.76 2.28
N PRO A 161 -27.65 -3.02 2.28
CA PRO A 161 -29.05 -3.35 2.51
C PRO A 161 -29.54 -2.67 3.79
N LYS A 162 -30.61 -1.90 3.70
CA LYS A 162 -31.24 -1.28 4.88
C LYS A 162 -32.07 -2.34 5.61
N GLY A 163 -31.48 -3.01 6.59
CA GLY A 163 -32.11 -4.01 7.45
C GLY A 163 -31.78 -5.45 7.14
N PRO A 164 -32.19 -6.40 8.02
CA PRO A 164 -31.99 -7.82 7.78
C PRO A 164 -32.81 -8.28 6.57
N PRO A 165 -32.38 -9.30 5.83
CA PRO A 165 -33.14 -9.88 4.74
C PRO A 165 -34.52 -10.28 5.27
N THR A 166 -35.59 -9.83 4.60
CA THR A 166 -36.94 -10.29 4.90
C THR A 166 -37.00 -11.79 4.69
N ALA A 167 -37.34 -12.51 5.75
CA ALA A 167 -37.56 -13.96 5.63
C ALA A 167 -38.60 -14.23 4.51
N PRO A 168 -38.40 -15.27 3.67
CA PRO A 168 -39.38 -15.61 2.66
C PRO A 168 -40.74 -15.84 3.35
N SER A 169 -41.78 -15.18 2.86
CA SER A 169 -43.12 -15.38 3.34
C SER A 169 -43.51 -16.85 3.25
N ALA A 170 -43.96 -17.42 4.37
CA ALA A 170 -44.45 -18.77 4.37
C ALA A 170 -45.57 -18.94 3.33
N PRO A 171 -45.66 -20.04 2.59
CA PRO A 171 -46.75 -20.27 1.66
C PRO A 171 -48.07 -20.22 2.39
N SER A 172 -49.00 -19.42 1.89
CA SER A 172 -50.37 -19.34 2.42
C SER A 172 -50.97 -20.72 2.37
N ALA A 173 -51.35 -21.27 3.54
CA ALA A 173 -52.19 -22.44 3.59
C ALA A 173 -53.53 -22.07 2.99
N THR A 174 -53.86 -22.62 1.84
CA THR A 174 -55.21 -22.54 1.23
C THR A 174 -56.15 -23.51 1.96
N PRO A 175 -57.34 -23.11 2.35
CA PRO A 175 -58.28 -23.94 3.06
C PRO A 175 -58.81 -25.11 2.24
#